data_892d6ef4faf09504d21be2d9f0c099d9
#
_entry.id   892d6ef4faf09504d21be2d9f0c099d9
#
_cell.length_a   1.000
_cell.length_b   1.000
_cell.length_c   1.000
_cell.angle_alpha   90.00
_cell.angle_beta   90.00
_cell.angle_gamma   90.00
#
_symmetry.space_group_name_H-M   'P 1'
#
loop_
_entity.id
_entity.type
_entity.pdbx_description
1 polymer ?
#
loop_
_entity_poly.entity_id
_entity_poly.type
_entity_poly.pdbx_seq_one_letter_code
_entity_poly.pdbx_strand_id
1 'polypeptide(L)'
;DPTIAARDPRRKESYHLEPTGGEWAAVCLDVGLETAEIIDRNIRGVATEKDISLAQAAVELLTGEAEAKAKVVLNMYRCDLLDAPAFVQSLGWVSPEVADDMQSRATTVRDMEKAAEDESGNYVTPPHIRAFVEGLDGTCRWPGCTRPAMASQMDHRHDFADGGPTSAANLTCLCQHHHNIKTDGRAFYIKDPISGDVVWLFEDSTWVYDEASGPLAPKNRRWAQTVAQATRRRRENAHEDAQKLKQELQNEKRDSEDTAPEE
;
A
#
# COMPACT_ATOMS: atom_id res chain seq x y z
N ASP A 1 -15.53 11.54 0.33
CA ASP A 1 -15.07 11.07 -0.98
C ASP A 1 -13.55 11.14 -1.01
N PRO A 2 -12.82 10.03 -1.17
CA PRO A 2 -11.38 10.12 -1.32
C PRO A 2 -11.08 10.90 -2.60
N THR A 3 -10.30 11.95 -2.48
CA THR A 3 -9.83 12.71 -3.62
C THR A 3 -8.90 11.80 -4.43
N ILE A 4 -9.38 11.37 -5.61
CA ILE A 4 -8.59 10.52 -6.52
C ILE A 4 -7.70 11.44 -7.33
N ALA A 5 -6.38 11.26 -7.20
CA ALA A 5 -5.42 11.96 -8.04
C ALA A 5 -5.49 11.42 -9.48
N ALA A 6 -6.12 12.17 -10.37
CA ALA A 6 -6.21 11.87 -11.79
C ALA A 6 -5.15 12.64 -12.58
N ARG A 7 -4.68 12.04 -13.67
CA ARG A 7 -3.75 12.70 -14.58
C ARG A 7 -4.50 13.76 -15.39
N ASP A 8 -4.16 15.05 -15.22
CA ASP A 8 -4.59 16.10 -16.14
C ASP A 8 -3.55 16.23 -17.27
N PRO A 9 -3.88 15.86 -18.52
CA PRO A 9 -2.93 15.91 -19.62
C PRO A 9 -2.50 17.33 -20.01
N ARG A 10 -3.19 18.35 -19.48
CA ARG A 10 -2.87 19.76 -19.73
C ARG A 10 -1.84 20.29 -18.73
N ARG A 11 -1.69 19.64 -17.56
CA ARG A 11 -0.75 20.05 -16.51
C ARG A 11 0.66 19.65 -16.89
N LYS A 12 1.55 20.63 -16.93
CA LYS A 12 2.98 20.41 -17.23
C LYS A 12 3.79 20.77 -16.00
N GLU A 13 4.93 20.16 -15.85
CA GLU A 13 5.91 20.55 -14.86
C GLU A 13 6.32 22.01 -15.07
N SER A 14 6.42 22.75 -13.99
CA SER A 14 6.78 24.16 -14.03
C SER A 14 7.70 24.55 -12.88
N TYR A 15 8.50 25.58 -13.14
CA TYR A 15 9.42 26.17 -12.18
C TYR A 15 9.10 27.66 -12.07
N HIS A 16 8.98 28.14 -10.85
CA HIS A 16 8.75 29.56 -10.55
C HIS A 16 9.74 30.04 -9.50
N LEU A 17 10.36 31.18 -9.79
CA LEU A 17 11.16 31.94 -8.84
C LEU A 17 10.44 33.27 -8.57
N GLU A 18 9.96 33.46 -7.34
CA GLU A 18 9.19 34.63 -6.94
C GLU A 18 9.91 35.40 -5.81
N PRO A 19 10.34 36.64 -6.04
CA PRO A 19 10.86 37.50 -4.97
C PRO A 19 9.76 37.75 -3.92
N THR A 20 10.05 37.47 -2.65
CA THR A 20 9.09 37.62 -1.55
C THR A 20 9.30 38.86 -0.70
N GLY A 21 10.34 39.65 -1.02
CA GLY A 21 10.69 40.92 -0.38
C GLY A 21 12.07 40.90 0.27
N GLY A 22 12.74 42.03 0.24
CA GLY A 22 14.12 42.18 0.71
C GLY A 22 15.09 41.32 -0.10
N GLU A 23 15.86 40.48 0.59
CA GLU A 23 16.83 39.52 -0.01
C GLU A 23 16.27 38.11 -0.18
N TRP A 24 14.95 37.95 -0.05
CA TRP A 24 14.31 36.63 -0.07
C TRP A 24 13.53 36.37 -1.35
N ALA A 25 13.56 35.10 -1.78
CA ALA A 25 12.73 34.60 -2.87
C ALA A 25 12.19 33.20 -2.54
N ALA A 26 11.01 32.89 -3.05
CA ALA A 26 10.46 31.52 -3.04
C ALA A 26 10.84 30.81 -4.34
N VAL A 27 11.23 29.56 -4.22
CA VAL A 27 11.38 28.61 -5.33
C VAL A 27 10.24 27.61 -5.25
N CYS A 28 9.43 27.57 -6.30
CA CYS A 28 8.29 26.64 -6.38
C CYS A 28 8.48 25.69 -7.57
N LEU A 29 8.30 24.42 -7.30
CA LEU A 29 8.26 23.36 -8.32
C LEU A 29 6.86 22.77 -8.35
N ASP A 30 6.23 22.75 -9.52
CA ASP A 30 4.99 22.04 -9.78
C ASP A 30 5.34 20.80 -10.60
N VAL A 31 5.31 19.65 -9.97
CA VAL A 31 5.72 18.36 -10.53
C VAL A 31 4.68 17.29 -10.23
N GLY A 32 4.79 16.14 -10.91
CA GLY A 32 3.94 15.00 -10.64
C GLY A 32 4.03 14.54 -9.18
N LEU A 33 2.95 13.96 -8.63
CA LEU A 33 2.87 13.52 -7.24
C LEU A 33 4.01 12.59 -6.83
N GLU A 34 4.37 11.64 -7.70
CA GLU A 34 5.47 10.71 -7.46
C GLU A 34 6.81 11.45 -7.34
N THR A 35 7.08 12.38 -8.26
CA THR A 35 8.29 13.20 -8.23
C THR A 35 8.34 14.07 -6.97
N ALA A 36 7.21 14.67 -6.57
CA ALA A 36 7.12 15.47 -5.35
C ALA A 36 7.44 14.62 -4.10
N GLU A 37 6.93 13.39 -4.01
CA GLU A 37 7.22 12.47 -2.91
C GLU A 37 8.70 12.06 -2.87
N ILE A 38 9.30 11.82 -4.02
CA ILE A 38 10.74 11.50 -4.12
C ILE A 38 11.57 12.68 -3.62
N ILE A 39 11.23 13.91 -4.05
CA ILE A 39 11.91 15.14 -3.60
C ILE A 39 11.77 15.30 -2.08
N ASP A 40 10.56 15.21 -1.52
CA ASP A 40 10.32 15.36 -0.08
C ASP A 40 11.11 14.34 0.74
N ARG A 41 11.13 13.06 0.33
CA ARG A 41 11.90 12.03 1.02
C ARG A 41 13.40 12.24 0.98
N ASN A 42 13.93 12.71 -0.14
CA ASN A 42 15.35 13.03 -0.24
C ASN A 42 15.72 14.19 0.68
N ILE A 43 14.91 15.26 0.71
CA ILE A 43 15.10 16.39 1.61
C ILE A 43 15.07 15.94 3.08
N ARG A 44 14.08 15.13 3.47
CA ARG A 44 13.98 14.60 4.84
C ARG A 44 15.14 13.67 5.19
N GLY A 45 15.62 12.90 4.24
CA GLY A 45 16.80 12.03 4.42
C GLY A 45 18.03 12.83 4.77
N VAL A 46 18.36 13.87 3.99
CA VAL A 46 19.50 14.78 4.24
C VAL A 46 19.32 15.55 5.54
N ALA A 47 18.12 16.07 5.80
CA ALA A 47 17.83 16.81 7.03
C ALA A 47 18.09 15.95 8.28
N THR A 48 17.69 14.66 8.24
CA THR A 48 17.89 13.72 9.34
C THR A 48 19.38 13.33 9.48
N GLU A 49 20.06 13.04 8.36
CA GLU A 49 21.49 12.63 8.37
C GLU A 49 22.39 13.74 8.92
N LYS A 50 22.10 14.99 8.56
CA LYS A 50 22.93 16.15 8.93
C LYS A 50 22.44 16.95 10.14
N ASP A 51 21.27 16.58 10.69
CA ASP A 51 20.60 17.32 11.78
C ASP A 51 20.37 18.80 11.47
N ILE A 52 19.84 19.08 10.27
CA ILE A 52 19.56 20.41 9.75
C ILE A 52 18.09 20.59 9.42
N SER A 53 17.65 21.82 9.17
CA SER A 53 16.27 22.10 8.74
C SER A 53 15.97 21.55 7.35
N LEU A 54 14.68 21.27 7.07
CA LEU A 54 14.23 20.85 5.75
C LEU A 54 14.58 21.86 4.66
N ALA A 55 14.48 23.17 4.97
CA ALA A 55 14.84 24.23 4.03
C ALA A 55 16.33 24.20 3.69
N GLN A 56 17.20 24.04 4.69
CA GLN A 56 18.64 23.94 4.47
C GLN A 56 19.01 22.66 3.69
N ALA A 57 18.40 21.52 4.03
CA ALA A 57 18.59 20.27 3.29
C ALA A 57 18.17 20.39 1.82
N ALA A 58 17.06 21.07 1.54
CA ALA A 58 16.61 21.36 0.18
C ALA A 58 17.62 22.24 -0.58
N VAL A 59 18.13 23.29 0.06
CA VAL A 59 19.17 24.15 -0.54
C VAL A 59 20.41 23.34 -0.87
N GLU A 60 20.94 22.56 0.08
CA GLU A 60 22.15 21.77 -0.12
C GLU A 60 22.00 20.72 -1.26
N LEU A 61 20.82 20.10 -1.38
CA LEU A 61 20.51 19.18 -2.50
C LEU A 61 20.47 19.93 -3.85
N LEU A 62 19.85 21.11 -3.89
CA LEU A 62 19.71 21.88 -5.12
C LEU A 62 21.01 22.56 -5.56
N THR A 63 21.89 22.92 -4.61
CA THR A 63 23.21 23.53 -4.89
C THR A 63 24.31 22.48 -5.14
N GLY A 64 24.01 21.21 -4.93
CA GLY A 64 24.98 20.11 -5.08
C GLY A 64 25.92 19.93 -3.89
N GLU A 65 25.65 20.57 -2.76
CA GLU A 65 26.41 20.42 -1.51
C GLU A 65 26.07 19.13 -0.76
N ALA A 66 24.94 18.51 -1.09
CA ALA A 66 24.54 17.18 -0.61
C ALA A 66 24.10 16.27 -1.76
N GLU A 67 24.28 14.97 -1.57
CA GLU A 67 23.79 13.95 -2.47
C GLU A 67 22.58 13.23 -1.86
N ALA A 68 21.57 12.94 -2.70
CA ALA A 68 20.43 12.13 -2.31
C ALA A 68 20.87 10.66 -2.18
N LYS A 69 21.04 10.19 -0.96
CA LYS A 69 21.40 8.77 -0.68
C LYS A 69 20.20 7.91 -0.32
N ALA A 70 19.03 8.53 -0.11
CA ALA A 70 17.84 7.81 0.32
C ALA A 70 17.28 6.92 -0.80
N LYS A 71 17.14 5.62 -0.52
CA LYS A 71 16.35 4.74 -1.37
C LYS A 71 14.88 5.03 -1.10
N VAL A 72 14.22 5.73 -2.03
CA VAL A 72 12.78 5.99 -1.94
C VAL A 72 12.01 4.73 -2.37
N VAL A 73 11.16 4.22 -1.48
CA VAL A 73 10.26 3.10 -1.76
C VAL A 73 8.83 3.62 -1.68
N LEU A 74 8.11 3.52 -2.79
CA LEU A 74 6.67 3.79 -2.85
C LEU A 74 5.94 2.46 -2.90
N ASN A 75 5.06 2.21 -1.94
CA ASN A 75 4.20 1.04 -1.94
C ASN A 75 2.84 1.41 -2.51
N MET A 76 2.39 0.66 -3.51
CA MET A 76 1.09 0.80 -4.12
C MET A 76 0.26 -0.47 -3.90
N TYR A 77 -0.98 -0.30 -3.47
CA TYR A 77 -1.97 -1.37 -3.32
C TYR A 77 -2.97 -1.28 -4.46
N ARG A 78 -3.07 -2.34 -5.23
CA ARG A 78 -3.90 -2.40 -6.44
C ARG A 78 -4.66 -3.72 -6.52
N CYS A 79 -5.84 -3.69 -7.13
CA CYS A 79 -6.56 -4.89 -7.55
C CYS A 79 -6.23 -5.20 -9.00
N ASP A 80 -5.57 -6.33 -9.27
CA ASP A 80 -5.17 -6.73 -10.63
C ASP A 80 -6.33 -7.13 -11.54
N LEU A 81 -7.51 -7.39 -10.95
CA LEU A 81 -8.69 -7.86 -11.67
C LEU A 81 -9.64 -6.74 -12.08
N LEU A 82 -9.40 -5.53 -11.63
CA LEU A 82 -10.28 -4.39 -11.85
C LEU A 82 -9.47 -3.20 -12.35
N ASP A 83 -10.04 -2.51 -13.32
CA ASP A 83 -9.61 -1.17 -13.69
C ASP A 83 -10.15 -0.17 -12.66
N ALA A 84 -9.56 -0.22 -11.47
CA ALA A 84 -9.98 0.54 -10.31
C ALA A 84 -8.84 1.43 -9.81
N PRO A 85 -9.15 2.53 -9.10
CA PRO A 85 -8.13 3.33 -8.43
C PRO A 85 -7.24 2.47 -7.55
N ALA A 86 -5.95 2.79 -7.52
CA ALA A 86 -4.97 2.18 -6.63
C ALA A 86 -4.66 3.12 -5.46
N PHE A 87 -4.21 2.58 -4.35
CA PHE A 87 -3.78 3.36 -3.19
C PHE A 87 -2.26 3.35 -3.12
N VAL A 88 -1.65 4.52 -3.11
CA VAL A 88 -0.21 4.70 -2.91
C VAL A 88 0.02 5.25 -1.52
N GLN A 89 0.85 4.55 -0.72
CA GLN A 89 1.24 5.06 0.60
C GLN A 89 1.82 6.48 0.45
N SER A 90 1.47 7.39 1.33
CA SER A 90 1.83 8.80 1.32
C SER A 90 1.15 9.71 0.27
N LEU A 91 0.65 9.17 -0.84
CA LEU A 91 -0.04 9.95 -1.88
C LEU A 91 -1.57 9.82 -1.83
N GLY A 92 -2.08 8.71 -1.28
CA GLY A 92 -3.51 8.40 -1.29
C GLY A 92 -3.95 7.66 -2.55
N TRP A 93 -5.23 7.82 -2.92
CA TRP A 93 -5.81 7.16 -4.08
C TRP A 93 -5.38 7.84 -5.38
N VAL A 94 -4.97 7.04 -6.35
CA VAL A 94 -4.56 7.46 -7.69
C VAL A 94 -5.46 6.78 -8.75
N SER A 95 -5.60 7.43 -9.92
CA SER A 95 -6.40 6.87 -11.01
C SER A 95 -5.75 5.61 -11.61
N PRO A 96 -6.52 4.77 -12.32
CA PRO A 96 -5.99 3.58 -12.99
C PRO A 96 -4.81 3.87 -13.91
N GLU A 97 -4.86 4.97 -14.67
CA GLU A 97 -3.80 5.35 -15.61
C GLU A 97 -2.49 5.69 -14.89
N VAL A 98 -2.57 6.38 -13.76
CA VAL A 98 -1.40 6.66 -12.90
C VAL A 98 -0.87 5.38 -12.28
N ALA A 99 -1.76 4.48 -11.85
CA ALA A 99 -1.39 3.19 -11.30
C ALA A 99 -0.70 2.29 -12.35
N ASP A 100 -1.16 2.29 -13.60
CA ASP A 100 -0.54 1.54 -14.71
C ASP A 100 0.87 2.04 -14.98
N ASP A 101 1.07 3.36 -15.05
CA ASP A 101 2.37 3.97 -15.24
C ASP A 101 3.33 3.61 -14.09
N MET A 102 2.90 3.73 -12.85
CA MET A 102 3.69 3.33 -11.68
C MET A 102 4.01 1.82 -11.68
N GLN A 103 3.04 0.98 -12.01
CA GLN A 103 3.23 -0.48 -12.07
C GLN A 103 4.24 -0.88 -13.15
N SER A 104 4.26 -0.21 -14.29
CA SER A 104 5.23 -0.48 -15.37
C SER A 104 6.70 -0.31 -14.93
N ARG A 105 6.92 0.49 -13.88
CA ARG A 105 8.23 0.78 -13.27
C ARG A 105 8.46 0.06 -11.95
N ALA A 106 7.51 -0.76 -11.52
CA ALA A 106 7.60 -1.47 -10.24
C ALA A 106 8.77 -2.48 -10.25
N THR A 107 9.60 -2.42 -9.23
CA THR A 107 10.75 -3.32 -9.05
C THR A 107 10.39 -4.59 -8.30
N THR A 108 9.26 -4.61 -7.62
CA THR A 108 8.79 -5.74 -6.81
C THR A 108 7.28 -5.77 -6.76
N VAL A 109 6.72 -6.94 -7.02
CA VAL A 109 5.28 -7.22 -6.85
C VAL A 109 5.10 -8.26 -5.75
N ARG A 110 4.13 -8.07 -4.88
CA ARG A 110 3.81 -8.96 -3.76
C ARG A 110 2.36 -9.35 -3.78
N ASP A 111 2.11 -10.62 -3.57
CA ASP A 111 0.76 -11.16 -3.36
C ASP A 111 0.32 -10.87 -1.92
N MET A 112 -0.70 -10.03 -1.76
CA MET A 112 -1.20 -9.64 -0.44
C MET A 112 -2.10 -10.71 0.19
N GLU A 113 -2.74 -11.59 -0.58
CA GLU A 113 -3.49 -12.72 -0.04
C GLU A 113 -2.54 -13.72 0.61
N LYS A 114 -1.45 -14.04 -0.08
CA LYS A 114 -0.41 -14.88 0.48
C LYS A 114 0.26 -14.23 1.70
N ALA A 115 0.56 -12.94 1.63
CA ALA A 115 1.17 -12.21 2.75
C ALA A 115 0.28 -12.16 4.00
N ALA A 116 -1.05 -12.25 3.84
CA ALA A 116 -2.00 -12.33 4.94
C ALA A 116 -1.92 -13.65 5.72
N GLU A 117 -1.55 -14.74 5.03
CA GLU A 117 -1.50 -16.10 5.57
C GLU A 117 -0.08 -16.51 6.04
N ASP A 118 0.95 -15.78 5.57
CA ASP A 118 2.34 -16.11 5.88
C ASP A 118 2.69 -15.83 7.35
N GLU A 119 3.59 -16.66 7.87
CA GLU A 119 4.14 -16.56 9.22
C GLU A 119 5.67 -16.66 9.18
N SER A 120 6.35 -15.93 10.04
CA SER A 120 7.81 -15.96 10.20
C SER A 120 8.17 -16.34 11.63
N GLY A 121 9.14 -17.23 11.75
CA GLY A 121 9.77 -17.57 13.03
C GLY A 121 10.80 -16.54 13.54
N ASN A 122 10.99 -15.42 12.82
CA ASN A 122 11.91 -14.36 13.22
C ASN A 122 11.15 -13.19 13.84
N TYR A 123 11.74 -12.51 14.82
CA TYR A 123 11.20 -11.28 15.41
C TYR A 123 11.04 -10.15 14.37
N VAL A 124 12.02 -10.02 13.46
CA VAL A 124 11.97 -8.99 12.41
C VAL A 124 10.93 -9.36 11.38
N THR A 125 9.96 -8.50 11.22
CA THR A 125 8.85 -8.70 10.28
C THR A 125 9.33 -8.68 8.83
N PRO A 126 9.10 -9.76 8.05
CA PRO A 126 9.39 -9.80 6.62
C PRO A 126 8.68 -8.68 5.85
N PRO A 127 9.30 -8.14 4.78
CA PRO A 127 8.74 -6.99 4.05
C PRO A 127 7.33 -7.21 3.46
N HIS A 128 6.97 -8.43 3.07
CA HIS A 128 5.64 -8.72 2.52
C HIS A 128 4.57 -8.72 3.62
N ILE A 129 4.84 -9.33 4.79
CA ILE A 129 3.93 -9.29 5.95
C ILE A 129 3.77 -7.85 6.44
N ARG A 130 4.88 -7.10 6.52
CA ARG A 130 4.87 -5.69 6.89
C ARG A 130 3.99 -4.87 5.93
N ALA A 131 4.15 -5.05 4.61
CA ALA A 131 3.35 -4.36 3.62
C ALA A 131 1.85 -4.68 3.77
N PHE A 132 1.49 -5.95 4.06
CA PHE A 132 0.10 -6.32 4.30
C PHE A 132 -0.47 -5.62 5.54
N VAL A 133 0.24 -5.66 6.68
CA VAL A 133 -0.22 -5.02 7.94
C VAL A 133 -0.35 -3.50 7.77
N GLU A 134 0.63 -2.85 7.12
CA GLU A 134 0.54 -1.42 6.80
C GLU A 134 -0.66 -1.09 5.91
N GLY A 135 -0.93 -1.94 4.92
CA GLY A 135 -2.08 -1.79 4.03
C GLY A 135 -3.42 -2.08 4.70
N LEU A 136 -3.46 -2.92 5.72
CA LEU A 136 -4.65 -3.20 6.52
C LEU A 136 -4.93 -2.05 7.49
N ASP A 137 -3.93 -1.62 8.21
CA ASP A 137 -4.05 -0.65 9.30
C ASP A 137 -4.19 0.80 8.81
N GLY A 138 -3.41 1.20 7.78
CA GLY A 138 -3.40 2.55 7.22
C GLY A 138 -2.68 3.58 8.09
N THR A 139 -2.96 3.58 9.39
CA THR A 139 -2.36 4.46 10.40
C THR A 139 -1.97 3.67 11.65
N CYS A 140 -1.30 4.33 12.60
CA CYS A 140 -1.14 3.81 13.95
C CYS A 140 -2.52 3.47 14.55
N ARG A 141 -2.67 2.27 15.10
CA ARG A 141 -3.95 1.74 15.58
C ARG A 141 -4.32 2.18 16.99
N TRP A 142 -3.59 3.14 17.56
CA TRP A 142 -4.04 3.80 18.78
C TRP A 142 -5.21 4.74 18.48
N PRO A 143 -6.30 4.73 19.27
CA PRO A 143 -7.48 5.53 19.01
C PRO A 143 -7.17 7.01 18.77
N GLY A 144 -7.63 7.53 17.62
CA GLY A 144 -7.42 8.92 17.20
C GLY A 144 -6.00 9.28 16.71
N CYS A 145 -5.07 8.34 16.65
CA CYS A 145 -3.75 8.59 16.11
C CYS A 145 -3.75 8.56 14.56
N THR A 146 -3.28 9.65 13.95
CA THR A 146 -3.23 9.80 12.49
C THR A 146 -1.85 9.51 11.90
N ARG A 147 -0.89 9.02 12.70
CA ARG A 147 0.45 8.74 12.19
C ARG A 147 0.40 7.62 11.17
N PRO A 148 0.95 7.79 9.95
CA PRO A 148 0.92 6.77 8.91
C PRO A 148 1.50 5.43 9.37
N ALA A 149 0.90 4.32 8.93
CA ALA A 149 1.36 2.97 9.26
C ALA A 149 2.81 2.73 8.85
N MET A 150 3.22 3.25 7.68
CA MET A 150 4.60 3.16 7.19
C MET A 150 5.64 3.81 8.11
N ALA A 151 5.23 4.79 8.94
CA ALA A 151 6.07 5.46 9.95
C ALA A 151 5.89 4.85 11.35
N SER A 152 5.28 3.67 11.43
CA SER A 152 4.97 2.95 12.67
C SER A 152 5.83 1.69 12.81
N GLN A 153 5.91 1.20 14.03
CA GLN A 153 6.52 -0.09 14.34
C GLN A 153 5.50 -1.22 14.22
N MET A 154 5.98 -2.44 13.97
CA MET A 154 5.17 -3.65 14.04
C MET A 154 5.13 -4.13 15.49
N ASP A 155 3.99 -3.99 16.12
CA ASP A 155 3.75 -4.44 17.48
C ASP A 155 3.16 -5.86 17.45
N HIS A 156 3.74 -6.77 18.24
CA HIS A 156 3.18 -8.11 18.44
C HIS A 156 2.10 -8.05 19.54
N ARG A 157 0.85 -8.39 19.19
CA ARG A 157 -0.23 -8.48 20.18
C ARG A 157 0.08 -9.50 21.29
N HIS A 158 0.45 -10.69 20.89
CA HIS A 158 1.07 -11.71 21.74
C HIS A 158 2.57 -11.59 21.53
N ASP A 159 3.28 -11.25 22.61
CA ASP A 159 4.68 -10.89 22.54
C ASP A 159 5.53 -12.04 21.96
N PHE A 160 6.45 -11.69 21.09
CA PHE A 160 7.35 -12.67 20.44
C PHE A 160 8.18 -13.46 21.46
N ALA A 161 8.60 -12.83 22.54
CA ALA A 161 9.34 -13.45 23.63
C ALA A 161 8.54 -14.56 24.33
N ASP A 162 7.21 -14.46 24.32
CA ASP A 162 6.27 -15.43 24.88
C ASP A 162 5.75 -16.44 23.85
N GLY A 163 6.37 -16.48 22.66
CA GLY A 163 6.03 -17.42 21.60
C GLY A 163 4.99 -16.92 20.61
N GLY A 164 4.67 -15.62 20.63
CA GLY A 164 3.77 -15.01 19.66
C GLY A 164 4.39 -15.02 18.25
N PRO A 165 3.63 -15.43 17.20
CA PRO A 165 4.15 -15.51 15.85
C PRO A 165 4.32 -14.12 15.21
N THR A 166 5.28 -13.99 14.29
CA THR A 166 5.38 -12.84 13.40
C THR A 166 4.51 -13.08 12.17
N SER A 167 3.21 -12.78 12.29
CA SER A 167 2.19 -12.97 11.27
C SER A 167 1.24 -11.78 11.23
N ALA A 168 0.54 -11.59 10.11
CA ALA A 168 -0.43 -10.50 9.94
C ALA A 168 -1.53 -10.51 11.02
N ALA A 169 -1.94 -11.69 11.48
CA ALA A 169 -2.95 -11.86 12.53
C ALA A 169 -2.48 -11.36 13.90
N ASN A 170 -1.17 -11.44 14.18
CA ASN A 170 -0.58 -11.05 15.46
C ASN A 170 0.09 -9.67 15.46
N LEU A 171 0.27 -9.04 14.28
CA LEU A 171 0.96 -7.77 14.16
C LEU A 171 -0.01 -6.59 13.99
N THR A 172 0.38 -5.44 14.52
CA THR A 172 -0.38 -4.18 14.45
C THR A 172 0.58 -2.99 14.33
N CYS A 173 0.22 -1.98 13.56
CA CYS A 173 1.02 -0.77 13.42
C CYS A 173 0.82 0.15 14.63
N LEU A 174 1.85 0.36 15.43
CA LEU A 174 1.87 1.36 16.50
C LEU A 174 3.03 2.34 16.29
N CYS A 175 2.77 3.64 16.39
CA CYS A 175 3.86 4.61 16.39
C CYS A 175 4.70 4.44 17.66
N GLN A 176 5.97 4.92 17.65
CA GLN A 176 6.89 4.75 18.76
C GLN A 176 6.28 5.12 20.12
N HIS A 177 5.53 6.23 20.17
CA HIS A 177 4.89 6.70 21.41
C HIS A 177 3.88 5.68 21.94
N HIS A 178 2.96 5.20 21.11
CA HIS A 178 1.90 4.29 21.52
C HIS A 178 2.38 2.85 21.69
N HIS A 179 3.40 2.45 20.96
CA HIS A 179 4.10 1.19 21.21
C HIS A 179 4.71 1.18 22.61
N ASN A 180 5.36 2.27 23.04
CA ASN A 180 5.91 2.37 24.40
C ASN A 180 4.82 2.29 25.47
N ILE A 181 3.67 2.98 25.30
CA ILE A 181 2.54 2.92 26.25
C ILE A 181 2.04 1.48 26.42
N LYS A 182 1.91 0.73 25.32
CA LYS A 182 1.51 -0.69 25.36
C LYS A 182 2.58 -1.53 26.05
N THR A 183 3.85 -1.33 25.72
CA THR A 183 4.97 -2.08 26.31
C THR A 183 5.10 -1.80 27.82
N ASP A 184 4.79 -0.59 28.27
CA ASP A 184 4.75 -0.23 29.70
C ASP A 184 3.54 -0.84 30.46
N GLY A 185 2.69 -1.60 29.78
CA GLY A 185 1.52 -2.26 30.36
C GLY A 185 0.35 -1.33 30.69
N ARG A 186 0.38 -0.06 30.23
CA ARG A 186 -0.66 0.96 30.49
C ARG A 186 -1.90 0.81 29.62
N ALA A 187 -1.80 0.03 28.57
CA ALA A 187 -2.92 -0.31 27.70
C ALA A 187 -2.69 -1.70 27.10
N PHE A 188 -3.77 -2.38 26.82
CA PHE A 188 -3.80 -3.68 26.18
C PHE A 188 -4.81 -3.65 25.05
N TYR A 189 -4.65 -4.48 24.01
CA TYR A 189 -5.64 -4.57 22.95
C TYR A 189 -5.92 -6.02 22.54
N ILE A 190 -7.15 -6.22 22.05
CA ILE A 190 -7.59 -7.43 21.38
C ILE A 190 -7.75 -7.10 19.90
N LYS A 191 -7.22 -7.94 19.02
CA LYS A 191 -7.33 -7.79 17.57
C LYS A 191 -8.18 -8.91 17.00
N ASP A 192 -9.12 -8.56 16.14
CA ASP A 192 -9.78 -9.51 15.27
C ASP A 192 -8.82 -9.88 14.12
N PRO A 193 -8.42 -11.15 14.00
CA PRO A 193 -7.45 -11.57 12.99
C PRO A 193 -7.98 -11.50 11.55
N ILE A 194 -9.31 -11.44 11.37
CA ILE A 194 -9.97 -11.42 10.06
C ILE A 194 -10.20 -10.00 9.57
N SER A 195 -10.83 -9.16 10.40
CA SER A 195 -11.12 -7.77 10.05
C SER A 195 -9.95 -6.83 10.27
N GLY A 196 -9.04 -7.18 11.18
CA GLY A 196 -7.97 -6.31 11.65
C GLY A 196 -8.44 -5.26 12.64
N ASP A 197 -9.72 -5.29 13.03
CA ASP A 197 -10.26 -4.35 14.01
C ASP A 197 -9.67 -4.61 15.41
N VAL A 198 -9.57 -3.55 16.17
CA VAL A 198 -8.90 -3.57 17.47
C VAL A 198 -9.82 -3.02 18.56
N VAL A 199 -9.86 -3.69 19.71
CA VAL A 199 -10.49 -3.18 20.94
C VAL A 199 -9.39 -2.89 21.94
N TRP A 200 -9.20 -1.63 22.25
CA TRP A 200 -8.28 -1.17 23.30
C TRP A 200 -8.93 -1.23 24.66
N LEU A 201 -8.16 -1.67 25.65
CA LEU A 201 -8.52 -1.75 27.05
C LEU A 201 -7.50 -0.94 27.86
N PHE A 202 -7.98 -0.05 28.72
CA PHE A 202 -7.16 0.86 29.51
C PHE A 202 -7.22 0.53 31.01
N GLU A 203 -6.23 1.02 31.78
CA GLU A 203 -6.13 0.80 33.22
C GLU A 203 -7.36 1.25 34.02
N ASP A 204 -8.06 2.29 33.55
CA ASP A 204 -9.27 2.82 34.16
C ASP A 204 -10.53 2.00 33.83
N SER A 205 -10.37 0.82 33.22
CA SER A 205 -11.46 -0.05 32.78
C SER A 205 -12.30 0.51 31.62
N THR A 206 -11.87 1.59 30.99
CA THR A 206 -12.47 2.06 29.74
C THR A 206 -11.98 1.24 28.55
N TRP A 207 -12.76 1.26 27.47
CA TRP A 207 -12.38 0.59 26.24
C TRP A 207 -12.78 1.43 25.03
N VAL A 208 -12.05 1.27 23.92
CA VAL A 208 -12.32 1.94 22.66
C VAL A 208 -12.16 0.96 21.51
N TYR A 209 -13.14 0.96 20.61
CA TYR A 209 -13.09 0.20 19.38
C TYR A 209 -12.47 1.04 18.25
N ASP A 210 -11.54 0.44 17.52
CA ASP A 210 -10.83 1.07 16.40
C ASP A 210 -10.90 0.16 15.16
N GLU A 211 -11.51 0.65 14.09
CA GLU A 211 -11.65 -0.07 12.83
C GLU A 211 -10.39 0.03 11.96
N ALA A 212 -10.05 -1.04 11.27
CA ALA A 212 -9.02 -1.01 10.25
C ALA A 212 -9.42 -0.03 9.12
N SER A 213 -8.51 0.87 8.76
CA SER A 213 -8.82 1.98 7.84
C SER A 213 -8.01 1.98 6.54
N GLY A 214 -7.02 1.09 6.41
CA GLY A 214 -6.16 1.02 5.25
C GLY A 214 -6.85 0.49 3.97
N PRO A 215 -6.17 0.54 2.82
CA PRO A 215 -6.73 0.09 1.54
C PRO A 215 -7.08 -1.39 1.52
N LEU A 216 -6.44 -2.21 2.36
CA LEU A 216 -6.71 -3.63 2.49
C LEU A 216 -7.75 -3.96 3.56
N ALA A 217 -8.27 -2.96 4.28
CA ALA A 217 -9.31 -3.20 5.29
C ALA A 217 -10.56 -3.82 4.68
N PRO A 218 -11.24 -4.79 5.36
CA PRO A 218 -12.36 -5.53 4.79
C PRO A 218 -13.50 -4.67 4.27
N LYS A 219 -13.80 -3.55 4.93
CA LYS A 219 -14.82 -2.61 4.47
C LYS A 219 -14.48 -1.97 3.12
N ASN A 220 -13.19 -1.78 2.82
CA ASN A 220 -12.71 -1.24 1.56
C ASN A 220 -12.51 -2.37 0.51
N ARG A 221 -12.23 -3.60 0.96
CA ARG A 221 -11.98 -4.77 0.10
C ARG A 221 -13.24 -5.49 -0.35
N ARG A 222 -14.32 -5.50 0.45
CA ARG A 222 -15.52 -6.32 0.18
C ARG A 222 -16.04 -6.15 -1.23
N TRP A 223 -16.19 -4.92 -1.67
CA TRP A 223 -16.68 -4.64 -3.01
C TRP A 223 -15.69 -5.07 -4.09
N ALA A 224 -14.42 -4.73 -3.94
CA ALA A 224 -13.35 -5.10 -4.87
C ALA A 224 -13.20 -6.63 -4.96
N GLN A 225 -13.19 -7.35 -3.85
CA GLN A 225 -13.12 -8.82 -3.84
C GLN A 225 -14.33 -9.46 -4.52
N THR A 226 -15.54 -8.98 -4.24
CA THR A 226 -16.76 -9.53 -4.86
C THR A 226 -16.75 -9.35 -6.38
N VAL A 227 -16.36 -8.16 -6.86
CA VAL A 227 -16.27 -7.90 -8.31
C VAL A 227 -15.11 -8.68 -8.93
N ALA A 228 -13.96 -8.75 -8.27
CA ALA A 228 -12.81 -9.52 -8.72
C ALA A 228 -13.15 -11.03 -8.85
N GLN A 229 -13.81 -11.59 -7.83
CA GLN A 229 -14.27 -12.98 -7.87
C GLN A 229 -15.27 -13.21 -9.01
N ALA A 230 -16.23 -12.31 -9.20
CA ALA A 230 -17.21 -12.42 -10.28
C ALA A 230 -16.54 -12.32 -11.66
N THR A 231 -15.54 -11.44 -11.81
CA THR A 231 -14.78 -11.29 -13.05
C THR A 231 -13.91 -12.50 -13.35
N ARG A 232 -13.24 -13.06 -12.34
CA ARG A 232 -12.47 -14.31 -12.47
C ARG A 232 -13.37 -15.44 -12.94
N ARG A 233 -14.48 -15.64 -12.25
CA ARG A 233 -15.45 -16.69 -12.60
C ARG A 233 -16.00 -16.56 -14.02
N ARG A 234 -16.28 -15.33 -14.48
CA ARG A 234 -16.69 -15.09 -15.86
C ARG A 234 -15.61 -15.44 -16.88
N ARG A 235 -14.35 -15.12 -16.57
CA ARG A 235 -13.21 -15.45 -17.44
C ARG A 235 -12.96 -16.96 -17.50
N GLU A 236 -13.03 -17.65 -16.36
CA GLU A 236 -12.90 -19.10 -16.27
C GLU A 236 -14.00 -19.80 -17.09
N ASN A 237 -15.26 -19.40 -16.89
CA ASN A 237 -16.39 -19.92 -17.67
C ASN A 237 -16.22 -19.66 -19.18
N ALA A 238 -15.85 -18.44 -19.58
CA ALA A 238 -15.63 -18.09 -20.97
C ALA A 238 -14.47 -18.90 -21.60
N HIS A 239 -13.43 -19.20 -20.83
CA HIS A 239 -12.33 -20.04 -21.29
C HIS A 239 -12.74 -21.49 -21.46
N GLU A 240 -13.52 -22.04 -20.50
CA GLU A 240 -14.08 -23.38 -20.59
C GLU A 240 -15.03 -23.54 -21.79
N ASP A 241 -15.92 -22.55 -22.00
CA ASP A 241 -16.86 -22.56 -23.13
C ASP A 241 -16.12 -22.47 -24.48
N ALA A 242 -15.06 -21.65 -24.56
CA ALA A 242 -14.21 -21.57 -25.75
C ALA A 242 -13.45 -22.89 -26.01
N GLN A 243 -13.02 -23.59 -24.97
CA GLN A 243 -12.39 -24.91 -25.12
C GLN A 243 -13.37 -25.97 -25.58
N LYS A 244 -14.58 -25.99 -25.03
CA LYS A 244 -15.67 -26.92 -25.44
C LYS A 244 -16.01 -26.72 -26.91
N LEU A 245 -16.26 -25.47 -27.32
CA LEU A 245 -16.57 -25.15 -28.70
C LEU A 245 -15.44 -25.56 -29.66
N LYS A 246 -14.19 -25.38 -29.27
CA LYS A 246 -13.05 -25.79 -30.06
C LYS A 246 -12.96 -27.32 -30.21
N GLN A 247 -13.29 -28.05 -29.16
CA GLN A 247 -13.36 -29.52 -29.20
C GLN A 247 -14.52 -29.99 -30.09
N GLU A 248 -15.69 -29.40 -29.98
CA GLU A 248 -16.84 -29.71 -30.83
C GLU A 248 -16.52 -29.52 -32.30
N LEU A 249 -15.95 -28.37 -32.68
CA LEU A 249 -15.52 -28.08 -34.04
C LEU A 249 -14.44 -29.05 -34.56
N GLN A 250 -13.55 -29.52 -33.69
CA GLN A 250 -12.56 -30.53 -34.07
C GLN A 250 -13.19 -31.93 -34.30
N ASN A 251 -14.16 -32.29 -33.50
CA ASN A 251 -14.89 -33.56 -33.64
C ASN A 251 -15.74 -33.55 -34.92
N GLU A 252 -16.49 -32.47 -35.19
CA GLU A 252 -17.26 -32.31 -36.43
C GLU A 252 -16.37 -32.39 -37.72
N LYS A 253 -15.16 -31.83 -37.67
CA LYS A 253 -14.20 -31.97 -38.80
C LYS A 253 -13.75 -33.40 -38.97
N ARG A 254 -13.46 -34.13 -37.90
CA ARG A 254 -13.07 -35.57 -37.95
C ARG A 254 -14.17 -36.41 -38.49
N ASP A 255 -15.40 -36.22 -38.04
CA ASP A 255 -16.57 -37.00 -38.50
C ASP A 255 -16.90 -36.72 -39.97
N SER A 256 -16.62 -35.47 -40.46
CA SER A 256 -16.79 -35.12 -41.86
C SER A 256 -15.68 -35.68 -42.78
N GLU A 257 -14.48 -35.89 -42.27
CA GLU A 257 -13.37 -36.54 -42.98
C GLU A 257 -13.54 -38.06 -43.07
N ASP A 258 -14.12 -38.70 -42.02
CA ASP A 258 -14.38 -40.15 -41.97
C ASP A 258 -15.62 -40.56 -42.80
N THR A 259 -16.47 -39.62 -43.23
CA THR A 259 -17.66 -39.87 -44.06
C THR A 259 -17.46 -39.56 -45.54
N ALA A 260 -16.26 -39.14 -45.96
CA ALA A 260 -15.98 -38.94 -47.37
C ALA A 260 -15.90 -40.28 -48.11
N PRO A 261 -16.70 -40.52 -49.18
CA PRO A 261 -16.64 -41.78 -49.94
C PRO A 261 -15.29 -41.89 -50.67
N GLU A 262 -14.64 -43.03 -50.51
CA GLU A 262 -13.50 -43.43 -51.34
C GLU A 262 -13.96 -43.50 -52.81
N GLU A 263 -13.41 -42.64 -53.68
CA GLU A 263 -13.55 -42.73 -55.14
C GLU A 263 -12.52 -43.73 -55.73
#